data_4a2e74198bef946aaeb1f8614bea6680
#
_entry.id   4a2e74198bef946aaeb1f8614bea6680
#
_cell.length_a   1.000
_cell.length_b   1.000
_cell.length_c   1.000
_cell.angle_alpha   90.00
_cell.angle_beta   90.00
_cell.angle_gamma   90.00
#
_symmetry.space_group_name_H-M   'P 1'
#
loop_
_entity.id
_entity.type
_entity.pdbx_description
1 polymer ?
#
loop_
_entity_poly.entity_id
_entity_poly.type
_entity_poly.pdbx_seq_one_letter_code
_entity_poly.pdbx_strand_id
1 'polypeptide(L)'
;MFISDLETAKRAILKKYPEFSGSSFESDDSGWTNYAVKADGKYIFRFPRNDEAYKAIDKEYTILKLLNDKLPGNIRVPQYIYSSLEQDIPYVGYRLIEGRFLTKDVFDSLTKEEKRRTLDYMAEFLNILHSVDYSVLNLSSTDPGEKYKSFYSKIQRVCFPHFDNELKGLTVKLFENFFGDPSMQDYVPTLVHGDLSEDHILITKDGVGIIDFGDLMVFDPAYDFIWAYLCDTDFFQDLIHKYEGNKDAYFEHRIRDFHMIRPPYDGIIYADETADEKLLERELRNLRRNLIN
;
A
#
# COMPACT_ATOMS: atom_id res chain seq x y z
N MET A 1 -1.15 -3.51 25.48
CA MET A 1 -0.87 -4.96 25.29
C MET A 1 -1.26 -5.33 23.87
N PHE A 2 -0.38 -5.99 23.11
CA PHE A 2 -0.67 -6.48 21.77
C PHE A 2 -1.20 -7.90 21.85
N ILE A 3 -2.12 -8.25 20.95
CA ILE A 3 -2.82 -9.52 20.95
C ILE A 3 -2.77 -10.20 19.57
N SER A 4 -2.95 -11.52 19.58
CA SER A 4 -3.00 -12.35 18.38
C SER A 4 -3.98 -13.53 18.52
N ASP A 5 -4.99 -13.40 19.39
CA ASP A 5 -6.00 -14.43 19.57
C ASP A 5 -7.42 -13.86 19.57
N LEU A 6 -8.34 -14.63 18.98
CA LEU A 6 -9.72 -14.23 18.74
C LEU A 6 -10.52 -13.96 20.02
N GLU A 7 -10.33 -14.77 21.05
CA GLU A 7 -11.11 -14.63 22.28
C GLU A 7 -10.75 -13.36 23.06
N THR A 8 -9.48 -13.00 23.07
CA THR A 8 -9.04 -11.73 23.68
C THR A 8 -9.50 -10.52 22.86
N ALA A 9 -9.41 -10.58 21.52
CA ALA A 9 -9.95 -9.55 20.65
C ALA A 9 -11.45 -9.34 20.85
N LYS A 10 -12.23 -10.43 20.82
CA LYS A 10 -13.67 -10.42 21.07
C LYS A 10 -14.03 -9.80 22.42
N ARG A 11 -13.34 -10.20 23.50
CA ARG A 11 -13.56 -9.60 24.82
C ARG A 11 -13.28 -8.11 24.84
N ALA A 12 -12.21 -7.66 24.18
CA ALA A 12 -11.87 -6.24 24.09
C ALA A 12 -12.94 -5.44 23.33
N ILE A 13 -13.43 -5.97 22.20
CA ILE A 13 -14.52 -5.36 21.43
C ILE A 13 -15.79 -5.27 22.28
N LEU A 14 -16.24 -6.40 22.85
CA LEU A 14 -17.49 -6.47 23.61
C LEU A 14 -17.49 -5.62 24.88
N LYS A 15 -16.32 -5.42 25.51
CA LYS A 15 -16.16 -4.55 26.68
C LYS A 15 -16.53 -3.09 26.35
N LYS A 16 -16.19 -2.61 25.16
CA LYS A 16 -16.43 -1.22 24.75
C LYS A 16 -17.69 -1.07 23.90
N TYR A 17 -18.01 -2.09 23.09
CA TYR A 17 -19.11 -2.09 22.11
C TYR A 17 -19.99 -3.32 22.32
N PRO A 18 -20.86 -3.31 23.37
CA PRO A 18 -21.71 -4.46 23.72
C PRO A 18 -22.76 -4.81 22.65
N GLU A 19 -23.03 -3.92 21.71
CA GLU A 19 -23.91 -4.17 20.55
C GLU A 19 -23.47 -5.36 19.70
N PHE A 20 -22.18 -5.74 19.76
CA PHE A 20 -21.64 -6.94 19.08
C PHE A 20 -21.84 -8.25 19.88
N SER A 21 -22.58 -8.26 21.00
CA SER A 21 -22.73 -9.45 21.85
C SER A 21 -23.35 -10.66 21.14
N GLY A 22 -24.16 -10.43 20.11
CA GLY A 22 -24.77 -11.47 19.27
C GLY A 22 -24.03 -11.77 17.96
N SER A 23 -22.92 -11.07 17.72
CA SER A 23 -22.19 -11.17 16.44
C SER A 23 -21.34 -12.42 16.34
N SER A 24 -21.19 -12.93 15.13
CA SER A 24 -20.14 -13.90 14.79
C SER A 24 -18.80 -13.18 14.66
N PHE A 25 -17.72 -13.85 15.09
CA PHE A 25 -16.37 -13.31 14.97
C PHE A 25 -15.47 -14.32 14.27
N GLU A 26 -14.69 -13.83 13.32
CA GLU A 26 -13.71 -14.60 12.55
C GLU A 26 -12.38 -13.84 12.55
N SER A 27 -11.26 -14.55 12.76
CA SER A 27 -9.93 -13.96 12.66
C SER A 27 -9.39 -14.06 11.24
N ASP A 28 -8.68 -13.02 10.84
CA ASP A 28 -7.83 -13.01 9.64
C ASP A 28 -6.41 -12.69 10.08
N ASP A 29 -5.56 -13.70 10.07
CA ASP A 29 -4.17 -13.62 10.54
C ASP A 29 -3.17 -13.40 9.39
N SER A 30 -3.66 -13.15 8.18
CA SER A 30 -2.84 -12.91 6.98
C SER A 30 -2.10 -11.56 7.01
N GLY A 31 -2.59 -10.61 7.82
CA GLY A 31 -2.00 -9.28 7.93
C GLY A 31 -0.70 -9.26 8.74
N TRP A 32 0.31 -8.56 8.23
CA TRP A 32 1.66 -8.50 8.83
C TRP A 32 1.75 -7.57 10.04
N THR A 33 1.15 -6.40 9.92
CA THR A 33 1.22 -5.34 10.94
C THR A 33 0.09 -5.42 11.94
N ASN A 34 -1.06 -5.94 11.54
CA ASN A 34 -2.26 -5.98 12.36
C ASN A 34 -2.86 -7.38 12.41
N TYR A 35 -3.38 -7.74 13.58
CA TYR A 35 -4.28 -8.86 13.73
C TYR A 35 -5.71 -8.38 13.42
N ALA A 36 -6.32 -8.93 12.38
CA ALA A 36 -7.64 -8.52 11.93
C ALA A 36 -8.73 -9.48 12.45
N VAL A 37 -9.87 -8.90 12.84
CA VAL A 37 -11.06 -9.65 13.27
C VAL A 37 -12.27 -9.11 12.52
N LYS A 38 -13.00 -10.00 11.85
CA LYS A 38 -14.28 -9.70 11.20
C LYS A 38 -15.42 -9.96 12.15
N ALA A 39 -16.37 -9.01 12.26
CA ALA A 39 -17.62 -9.20 12.97
C ALA A 39 -18.79 -9.21 11.97
N ASP A 40 -19.60 -10.28 12.00
CA ASP A 40 -20.76 -10.52 11.11
C ASP A 40 -20.44 -10.45 9.60
N GLY A 41 -19.16 -10.61 9.23
CA GLY A 41 -18.72 -10.38 7.85
C GLY A 41 -18.90 -8.93 7.35
N LYS A 42 -19.22 -7.98 8.25
CA LYS A 42 -19.57 -6.59 7.91
C LYS A 42 -18.63 -5.55 8.48
N TYR A 43 -17.92 -5.89 9.54
CA TYR A 43 -17.02 -4.98 10.23
C TYR A 43 -15.64 -5.61 10.34
N ILE A 44 -14.62 -4.79 10.21
CA ILE A 44 -13.21 -5.16 10.41
C ILE A 44 -12.71 -4.44 11.65
N PHE A 45 -12.11 -5.18 12.58
CA PHE A 45 -11.36 -4.64 13.71
C PHE A 45 -9.88 -4.98 13.52
N ARG A 46 -9.00 -3.97 13.56
CA ARG A 46 -7.55 -4.12 13.40
C ARG A 46 -6.86 -3.84 14.73
N PHE A 47 -6.13 -4.82 15.22
CA PHE A 47 -5.34 -4.77 16.44
C PHE A 47 -3.87 -4.71 16.06
N PRO A 48 -3.12 -3.66 16.41
CA PRO A 48 -1.70 -3.58 16.10
C PRO A 48 -0.92 -4.70 16.78
N ARG A 49 0.08 -5.27 16.08
CA ARG A 49 0.90 -6.36 16.61
C ARG A 49 2.10 -5.87 17.44
N ASN A 50 2.47 -4.61 17.28
CA ASN A 50 3.62 -3.99 17.93
C ASN A 50 3.49 -2.45 17.99
N ASP A 51 4.46 -1.78 18.61
CA ASP A 51 4.48 -0.31 18.75
C ASP A 51 4.55 0.43 17.41
N GLU A 52 5.21 -0.13 16.40
CA GLU A 52 5.30 0.47 15.07
C GLU A 52 3.95 0.45 14.37
N ALA A 53 3.27 -0.70 14.40
CA ALA A 53 1.92 -0.84 13.87
C ALA A 53 0.90 0.06 14.61
N TYR A 54 1.07 0.24 15.93
CA TYR A 54 0.26 1.17 16.69
C TYR A 54 0.43 2.64 16.22
N LYS A 55 1.67 3.08 16.02
CA LYS A 55 1.97 4.42 15.50
C LYS A 55 1.45 4.61 14.06
N ALA A 56 1.52 3.56 13.24
CA ALA A 56 0.97 3.58 11.90
C ALA A 56 -0.55 3.79 11.91
N ILE A 57 -1.29 3.08 12.78
CA ILE A 57 -2.74 3.26 12.95
C ILE A 57 -3.10 4.68 13.40
N ASP A 58 -2.35 5.29 14.30
CA ASP A 58 -2.62 6.65 14.78
C ASP A 58 -2.47 7.69 13.64
N LYS A 59 -1.41 7.56 12.85
CA LYS A 59 -1.20 8.35 11.63
C LYS A 59 -2.32 8.12 10.61
N GLU A 60 -2.65 6.86 10.34
CA GLU A 60 -3.72 6.45 9.42
C GLU A 60 -5.08 7.02 9.86
N TYR A 61 -5.40 6.97 11.16
CA TYR A 61 -6.64 7.52 11.71
C TYR A 61 -6.83 9.00 11.36
N THR A 62 -5.78 9.79 11.51
CA THR A 62 -5.82 11.22 11.21
C THR A 62 -6.05 11.50 9.74
N ILE A 63 -5.34 10.79 8.86
CA ILE A 63 -5.47 10.95 7.40
C ILE A 63 -6.82 10.46 6.88
N LEU A 64 -7.28 9.30 7.32
CA LEU A 64 -8.55 8.75 6.87
C LEU A 64 -9.72 9.66 7.23
N LYS A 65 -9.66 10.36 8.36
CA LYS A 65 -10.66 11.37 8.70
C LYS A 65 -10.68 12.51 7.69
N LEU A 66 -9.51 13.05 7.32
CA LEU A 66 -9.42 14.11 6.30
C LEU A 66 -9.88 13.63 4.93
N LEU A 67 -9.52 12.41 4.53
CA LEU A 67 -9.91 11.83 3.24
C LEU A 67 -11.42 11.58 3.19
N ASN A 68 -12.02 11.03 4.24
CA ASN A 68 -13.49 10.82 4.27
C ASN A 68 -14.27 12.11 4.14
N ASP A 69 -13.73 13.25 4.60
CA ASP A 69 -14.38 14.57 4.47
C ASP A 69 -14.22 15.17 3.05
N LYS A 70 -13.21 14.74 2.28
CA LYS A 70 -12.87 15.31 0.96
C LYS A 70 -13.28 14.44 -0.22
N LEU A 71 -13.26 13.11 -0.04
CA LEU A 71 -13.54 12.16 -1.11
C LEU A 71 -15.03 12.12 -1.46
N PRO A 72 -15.38 12.04 -2.74
CA PRO A 72 -16.77 11.81 -3.15
C PRO A 72 -17.22 10.39 -2.73
N GLY A 73 -18.53 10.20 -2.52
CA GLY A 73 -19.09 8.97 -1.93
C GLY A 73 -18.88 7.68 -2.74
N ASN A 74 -18.43 7.78 -3.99
CA ASN A 74 -18.05 6.67 -4.87
C ASN A 74 -16.55 6.29 -4.75
N ILE A 75 -15.77 7.03 -3.97
CA ILE A 75 -14.40 6.69 -3.58
C ILE A 75 -14.40 6.44 -2.07
N ARG A 76 -14.23 5.20 -1.67
CA ARG A 76 -14.34 4.78 -0.27
C ARG A 76 -12.99 4.44 0.31
N VAL A 77 -12.75 4.95 1.51
CA VAL A 77 -11.60 4.58 2.35
C VAL A 77 -12.13 4.12 3.71
N PRO A 78 -11.35 3.39 4.53
CA PRO A 78 -11.78 3.00 5.86
C PRO A 78 -12.25 4.21 6.67
N GLN A 79 -13.39 4.08 7.32
CA GLN A 79 -13.90 5.08 8.26
C GLN A 79 -13.92 4.47 9.66
N TYR A 80 -12.96 4.84 10.49
CA TYR A 80 -12.85 4.29 11.84
C TYR A 80 -13.97 4.79 12.75
N ILE A 81 -15.10 4.07 12.73
CA ILE A 81 -16.28 4.34 13.56
C ILE A 81 -16.17 3.70 14.94
N TYR A 82 -15.25 2.74 15.11
CA TYR A 82 -14.91 2.12 16.38
C TYR A 82 -13.43 2.36 16.65
N SER A 83 -13.09 2.74 17.87
CA SER A 83 -11.70 2.99 18.26
C SER A 83 -11.50 2.71 19.74
N SER A 84 -10.35 2.18 20.10
CA SER A 84 -9.92 1.91 21.48
C SER A 84 -8.41 2.13 21.65
N LEU A 85 -7.85 3.15 20.98
CA LEU A 85 -6.40 3.39 20.94
C LEU A 85 -5.80 3.72 22.32
N GLU A 86 -6.56 4.36 23.20
CA GLU A 86 -6.10 4.76 24.56
C GLU A 86 -6.28 3.69 25.63
N GLN A 87 -6.75 2.48 25.28
CA GLN A 87 -6.99 1.40 26.22
C GLN A 87 -5.82 0.40 26.25
N ASP A 88 -5.84 -0.51 27.23
CA ASP A 88 -4.81 -1.55 27.41
C ASP A 88 -4.63 -2.43 26.16
N ILE A 89 -5.72 -2.67 25.43
CA ILE A 89 -5.71 -3.36 24.13
C ILE A 89 -6.16 -2.35 23.07
N PRO A 90 -5.23 -1.79 22.31
CA PRO A 90 -5.55 -0.82 21.27
C PRO A 90 -6.13 -1.51 20.02
N TYR A 91 -7.15 -0.91 19.41
CA TYR A 91 -7.70 -1.32 18.13
C TYR A 91 -8.48 -0.19 17.47
N VAL A 92 -8.70 -0.32 16.19
CA VAL A 92 -9.64 0.47 15.40
C VAL A 92 -10.60 -0.45 14.67
N GLY A 93 -11.79 0.06 14.34
CA GLY A 93 -12.77 -0.72 13.61
C GLY A 93 -13.56 0.12 12.61
N TYR A 94 -13.88 -0.49 11.47
CA TYR A 94 -14.62 0.15 10.39
C TYR A 94 -15.55 -0.85 9.70
N ARG A 95 -16.51 -0.33 8.94
CA ARG A 95 -17.36 -1.15 8.10
C ARG A 95 -16.57 -1.67 6.90
N LEU A 96 -16.67 -2.98 6.65
CA LEU A 96 -16.04 -3.62 5.48
C LEU A 96 -16.43 -2.87 4.19
N ILE A 97 -15.44 -2.55 3.40
CA ILE A 97 -15.64 -2.02 2.04
C ILE A 97 -15.83 -3.23 1.13
N GLU A 98 -17.07 -3.44 0.69
CA GLU A 98 -17.40 -4.56 -0.19
C GLU A 98 -16.94 -4.29 -1.61
N GLY A 99 -16.22 -5.23 -2.22
CA GLY A 99 -15.71 -5.11 -3.59
C GLY A 99 -14.88 -6.30 -4.01
N ARG A 100 -14.41 -6.28 -5.25
CA ARG A 100 -13.43 -7.23 -5.78
C ARG A 100 -12.09 -6.54 -5.89
N PHE A 101 -11.03 -7.15 -5.39
CA PHE A 101 -9.68 -6.62 -5.56
C PHE A 101 -9.35 -6.41 -7.04
N LEU A 102 -8.69 -5.30 -7.35
CA LEU A 102 -8.35 -4.90 -8.72
C LEU A 102 -7.15 -5.71 -9.24
N THR A 103 -7.24 -7.04 -9.19
CA THR A 103 -6.25 -7.92 -9.80
C THR A 103 -6.26 -7.78 -11.32
N LYS A 104 -5.19 -8.23 -11.98
CA LYS A 104 -5.12 -8.22 -13.46
C LYS A 104 -6.33 -8.92 -14.10
N ASP A 105 -6.74 -10.06 -13.56
CA ASP A 105 -7.90 -10.82 -14.07
C ASP A 105 -9.21 -10.03 -13.90
N VAL A 106 -9.38 -9.35 -12.76
CA VAL A 106 -10.55 -8.50 -12.52
C VAL A 106 -10.51 -7.32 -13.47
N PHE A 107 -9.36 -6.63 -13.62
CA PHE A 107 -9.21 -5.52 -14.56
C PHE A 107 -9.54 -5.92 -16.00
N ASP A 108 -9.04 -7.08 -16.46
CA ASP A 108 -9.31 -7.57 -17.81
C ASP A 108 -10.79 -7.90 -18.02
N SER A 109 -11.50 -8.31 -16.98
CA SER A 109 -12.94 -8.61 -17.00
C SER A 109 -13.84 -7.36 -17.05
N LEU A 110 -13.30 -6.17 -16.74
CA LEU A 110 -14.07 -4.93 -16.75
C LEU A 110 -14.43 -4.50 -18.17
N THR A 111 -15.65 -4.00 -18.33
CA THR A 111 -16.07 -3.33 -19.56
C THR A 111 -15.28 -2.03 -19.77
N LYS A 112 -15.26 -1.52 -20.99
CA LYS A 112 -14.61 -0.23 -21.29
C LYS A 112 -15.14 0.92 -20.42
N GLU A 113 -16.44 0.93 -20.13
CA GLU A 113 -17.04 1.95 -19.30
C GLU A 113 -16.64 1.83 -17.82
N GLU A 114 -16.53 0.59 -17.31
CA GLU A 114 -16.04 0.33 -15.95
C GLU A 114 -14.56 0.72 -15.81
N LYS A 115 -13.72 0.37 -16.81
CA LYS A 115 -12.32 0.81 -16.85
C LYS A 115 -12.20 2.34 -16.83
N ARG A 116 -13.00 3.02 -17.65
CA ARG A 116 -13.01 4.50 -17.68
C ARG A 116 -13.41 5.09 -16.34
N ARG A 117 -14.47 4.57 -15.70
CA ARG A 117 -14.90 5.04 -14.36
C ARG A 117 -13.85 4.74 -13.30
N THR A 118 -13.24 3.57 -13.33
CA THR A 118 -12.13 3.23 -12.41
C THR A 118 -10.98 4.21 -12.56
N LEU A 119 -10.60 4.53 -13.82
CA LEU A 119 -9.59 5.53 -14.13
C LEU A 119 -9.93 6.90 -13.54
N ASP A 120 -11.18 7.38 -13.76
CA ASP A 120 -11.63 8.68 -13.26
C ASP A 120 -11.56 8.74 -11.73
N TYR A 121 -12.04 7.69 -11.03
CA TYR A 121 -12.01 7.64 -9.57
C TYR A 121 -10.60 7.52 -9.00
N MET A 122 -9.73 6.74 -9.62
CA MET A 122 -8.34 6.61 -9.15
C MET A 122 -7.54 7.90 -9.39
N ALA A 123 -7.75 8.59 -10.52
CA ALA A 123 -7.16 9.90 -10.75
C ALA A 123 -7.63 10.93 -9.71
N GLU A 124 -8.92 10.95 -9.41
CA GLU A 124 -9.51 11.84 -8.40
C GLU A 124 -8.97 11.51 -6.99
N PHE A 125 -8.88 10.22 -6.63
CA PHE A 125 -8.28 9.78 -5.37
C PHE A 125 -6.84 10.26 -5.22
N LEU A 126 -5.99 10.03 -6.23
CA LEU A 126 -4.59 10.44 -6.21
C LEU A 126 -4.44 11.97 -6.16
N ASN A 127 -5.26 12.70 -6.91
CA ASN A 127 -5.27 14.16 -6.86
C ASN A 127 -5.62 14.70 -5.48
N ILE A 128 -6.61 14.09 -4.81
CA ILE A 128 -7.01 14.49 -3.46
C ILE A 128 -5.94 14.10 -2.44
N LEU A 129 -5.45 12.84 -2.45
CA LEU A 129 -4.44 12.36 -1.51
C LEU A 129 -3.15 13.18 -1.60
N HIS A 130 -2.63 13.36 -2.81
CA HIS A 130 -1.37 14.08 -3.03
C HIS A 130 -1.49 15.61 -2.83
N SER A 131 -2.70 16.15 -2.74
CA SER A 131 -2.95 17.55 -2.38
C SER A 131 -3.08 17.80 -0.88
N VAL A 132 -3.07 16.74 -0.05
CA VAL A 132 -3.18 16.90 1.40
C VAL A 132 -1.96 17.64 1.95
N ASP A 133 -2.20 18.68 2.74
CA ASP A 133 -1.16 19.33 3.53
C ASP A 133 -0.69 18.38 4.63
N TYR A 134 0.42 17.70 4.38
CA TYR A 134 0.99 16.73 5.32
C TYR A 134 1.66 17.36 6.55
N SER A 135 1.81 18.68 6.61
CA SER A 135 2.34 19.38 7.78
C SER A 135 1.47 19.13 9.02
N VAL A 136 0.17 18.94 8.84
CA VAL A 136 -0.78 18.60 9.92
C VAL A 136 -0.52 17.26 10.59
N LEU A 137 0.31 16.40 9.96
CA LEU A 137 0.64 15.06 10.46
C LEU A 137 1.97 15.00 11.18
N ASN A 138 2.69 16.13 11.28
CA ASN A 138 4.07 16.16 11.75
C ASN A 138 4.98 15.16 10.99
N LEU A 139 4.69 14.89 9.72
CA LEU A 139 5.52 14.07 8.85
C LEU A 139 6.58 14.95 8.18
N SER A 140 7.81 14.47 8.17
CA SER A 140 8.88 15.00 7.33
C SER A 140 8.96 14.25 6.01
N SER A 141 9.48 14.93 4.99
CA SER A 141 9.82 14.27 3.73
C SER A 141 10.84 13.17 3.97
N THR A 142 10.61 12.02 3.36
CA THR A 142 11.55 10.90 3.38
C THR A 142 12.65 11.18 2.34
N ASP A 143 13.90 11.19 2.78
CA ASP A 143 15.04 11.32 1.86
C ASP A 143 15.14 10.06 0.99
N PRO A 144 15.03 10.18 -0.35
CA PRO A 144 15.06 9.01 -1.24
C PRO A 144 16.42 8.33 -1.23
N GLY A 145 17.49 9.09 -1.14
CA GLY A 145 18.85 8.54 -1.10
C GLY A 145 19.06 7.68 0.14
N GLU A 146 18.67 8.15 1.33
CA GLU A 146 18.79 7.38 2.56
C GLU A 146 17.86 6.15 2.58
N LYS A 147 16.60 6.32 2.17
CA LYS A 147 15.64 5.22 2.05
C LYS A 147 16.21 4.10 1.19
N TYR A 148 16.68 4.43 0.00
CA TYR A 148 17.14 3.41 -0.95
C TYR A 148 18.55 2.90 -0.67
N LYS A 149 19.43 3.65 0.01
CA LYS A 149 20.68 3.11 0.54
C LYS A 149 20.43 2.02 1.60
N SER A 150 19.52 2.28 2.52
CA SER A 150 19.11 1.29 3.53
C SER A 150 18.49 0.05 2.88
N PHE A 151 17.59 0.24 1.93
CA PHE A 151 16.97 -0.85 1.18
C PHE A 151 17.99 -1.66 0.39
N TYR A 152 18.90 -1.01 -0.32
CA TYR A 152 19.97 -1.69 -1.08
C TYR A 152 20.89 -2.50 -0.17
N SER A 153 21.22 -1.97 1.01
CA SER A 153 22.00 -2.73 2.01
C SER A 153 21.25 -3.99 2.48
N LYS A 154 19.92 -3.91 2.64
CA LYS A 154 19.08 -5.08 2.96
C LYS A 154 19.09 -6.08 1.80
N ILE A 155 18.98 -5.63 0.55
CA ILE A 155 19.08 -6.48 -0.65
C ILE A 155 20.41 -7.20 -0.72
N GLN A 156 21.53 -6.50 -0.51
CA GLN A 156 22.87 -7.12 -0.52
C GLN A 156 22.99 -8.22 0.54
N ARG A 157 22.41 -8.01 1.71
CA ARG A 157 22.48 -8.98 2.81
C ARG A 157 21.56 -10.18 2.59
N VAL A 158 20.32 -9.95 2.14
CA VAL A 158 19.26 -10.97 2.10
C VAL A 158 19.10 -11.57 0.70
N CYS A 159 19.05 -10.73 -0.36
CA CYS A 159 18.76 -11.23 -1.70
C CYS A 159 20.01 -11.77 -2.42
N PHE A 160 21.19 -11.16 -2.25
CA PHE A 160 22.42 -11.58 -2.96
C PHE A 160 22.84 -13.03 -2.73
N PRO A 161 22.62 -13.67 -1.57
CA PRO A 161 22.85 -15.10 -1.42
C PRO A 161 22.06 -15.98 -2.41
N HIS A 162 20.89 -15.53 -2.86
CA HIS A 162 20.03 -16.23 -3.82
C HIS A 162 20.33 -15.89 -5.29
N PHE A 163 21.22 -14.91 -5.56
CA PHE A 163 21.48 -14.40 -6.91
C PHE A 163 22.74 -15.05 -7.50
N ASP A 164 22.69 -15.34 -8.79
CA ASP A 164 23.90 -15.56 -9.57
C ASP A 164 24.63 -14.25 -9.89
N ASN A 165 25.77 -14.35 -10.54
CA ASN A 165 26.62 -13.18 -10.85
C ASN A 165 25.95 -12.20 -11.81
N GLU A 166 25.15 -12.69 -12.75
CA GLU A 166 24.42 -11.83 -13.70
C GLU A 166 23.40 -10.99 -12.97
N LEU A 167 22.53 -11.61 -12.17
CA LEU A 167 21.47 -10.92 -11.42
C LEU A 167 22.05 -9.93 -10.39
N LYS A 168 23.18 -10.28 -9.75
CA LYS A 168 23.94 -9.34 -8.90
C LYS A 168 24.39 -8.12 -9.70
N GLY A 169 25.00 -8.33 -10.87
CA GLY A 169 25.48 -7.25 -11.73
C GLY A 169 24.36 -6.31 -12.19
N LEU A 170 23.22 -6.87 -12.61
CA LEU A 170 22.05 -6.09 -13.01
C LEU A 170 21.46 -5.28 -11.83
N THR A 171 21.39 -5.89 -10.64
CA THR A 171 20.93 -5.21 -9.42
C THR A 171 21.87 -4.06 -9.03
N VAL A 172 23.18 -4.29 -9.04
CA VAL A 172 24.19 -3.24 -8.78
C VAL A 172 23.97 -2.06 -9.74
N LYS A 173 23.87 -2.34 -11.05
CA LYS A 173 23.66 -1.32 -12.07
C LYS A 173 22.37 -0.52 -11.87
N LEU A 174 21.26 -1.17 -11.48
CA LEU A 174 19.99 -0.51 -11.18
C LEU A 174 20.17 0.55 -10.07
N PHE A 175 20.79 0.17 -8.96
CA PHE A 175 21.00 1.08 -7.84
C PHE A 175 22.10 2.12 -8.09
N GLU A 176 23.16 1.80 -8.83
CA GLU A 176 24.15 2.79 -9.28
C GLU A 176 23.52 3.84 -10.18
N ASN A 177 22.66 3.45 -11.13
CA ASN A 177 21.90 4.39 -11.96
C ASN A 177 20.99 5.26 -11.10
N PHE A 178 20.22 4.66 -10.16
CA PHE A 178 19.35 5.42 -9.27
C PHE A 178 20.12 6.47 -8.46
N PHE A 179 21.26 6.10 -7.86
CA PHE A 179 22.03 7.04 -7.03
C PHE A 179 22.85 8.04 -7.87
N GLY A 180 23.21 7.67 -9.08
CA GLY A 180 24.00 8.52 -10.00
C GLY A 180 23.17 9.48 -10.86
N ASP A 181 21.86 9.28 -10.98
CA ASP A 181 20.96 10.11 -11.76
C ASP A 181 20.15 11.07 -10.87
N PRO A 182 20.43 12.38 -10.90
CA PRO A 182 19.68 13.36 -10.11
C PRO A 182 18.16 13.33 -10.36
N SER A 183 17.72 12.98 -11.58
CA SER A 183 16.31 12.93 -11.95
C SER A 183 15.51 11.88 -11.15
N MET A 184 16.21 10.89 -10.58
CA MET A 184 15.60 9.88 -9.71
C MET A 184 15.26 10.40 -8.32
N GLN A 185 15.80 11.54 -7.91
CA GLN A 185 15.71 12.07 -6.56
C GLN A 185 15.17 13.51 -6.50
N ASP A 186 15.12 14.20 -7.64
CA ASP A 186 14.67 15.60 -7.74
C ASP A 186 13.17 15.65 -8.08
N TYR A 187 12.32 15.61 -7.06
CA TYR A 187 10.87 15.73 -7.17
C TYR A 187 10.28 16.55 -6.02
N VAL A 188 9.07 17.05 -6.20
CA VAL A 188 8.31 17.69 -5.11
C VAL A 188 7.57 16.62 -4.33
N PRO A 189 7.96 16.34 -3.07
CA PRO A 189 7.34 15.28 -2.29
C PRO A 189 5.90 15.62 -1.94
N THR A 190 5.04 14.60 -1.92
CA THR A 190 3.64 14.67 -1.51
C THR A 190 3.33 13.60 -0.47
N LEU A 191 2.16 13.66 0.14
CA LEU A 191 1.66 12.54 0.90
C LEU A 191 1.26 11.42 -0.07
N VAL A 192 1.91 10.25 0.02
CA VAL A 192 1.61 9.08 -0.80
C VAL A 192 1.01 7.96 0.05
N HIS A 193 0.22 7.10 -0.57
CA HIS A 193 -0.30 5.88 0.05
C HIS A 193 0.84 4.96 0.49
N GLY A 194 1.86 4.83 -0.36
CA GLY A 194 3.09 4.12 -0.06
C GLY A 194 3.05 2.61 -0.30
N ASP A 195 1.86 2.03 -0.45
CA ASP A 195 1.65 0.61 -0.79
C ASP A 195 0.39 0.42 -1.65
N LEU A 196 0.20 1.30 -2.63
CA LEU A 196 -0.96 1.20 -3.53
C LEU A 196 -0.73 0.08 -4.55
N SER A 197 -1.43 -1.04 -4.36
CA SER A 197 -1.31 -2.27 -5.14
C SER A 197 -2.68 -2.86 -5.50
N GLU A 198 -2.69 -3.91 -6.31
CA GLU A 198 -3.92 -4.62 -6.68
C GLU A 198 -4.69 -5.18 -5.47
N ASP A 199 -3.99 -5.51 -4.38
CA ASP A 199 -4.58 -6.03 -3.14
C ASP A 199 -5.17 -4.93 -2.23
N HIS A 200 -4.93 -3.67 -2.55
CA HIS A 200 -5.39 -2.52 -1.78
C HIS A 200 -6.42 -1.66 -2.51
N ILE A 201 -6.74 -2.00 -3.76
CA ILE A 201 -7.77 -1.34 -4.56
C ILE A 201 -8.94 -2.31 -4.80
N LEU A 202 -10.16 -1.89 -4.47
CA LEU A 202 -11.38 -2.68 -4.67
C LEU A 202 -12.28 -2.01 -5.73
N ILE A 203 -12.78 -2.79 -6.65
CA ILE A 203 -13.89 -2.39 -7.52
C ILE A 203 -15.18 -2.65 -6.77
N THR A 204 -15.87 -1.59 -6.39
CA THR A 204 -17.14 -1.64 -5.67
C THR A 204 -18.31 -1.55 -6.65
N LYS A 205 -19.54 -1.70 -6.16
CA LYS A 205 -20.75 -1.62 -6.99
C LYS A 205 -20.88 -0.28 -7.74
N ASP A 206 -20.46 0.82 -7.12
CA ASP A 206 -20.70 2.20 -7.56
C ASP A 206 -19.42 3.06 -7.63
N GLY A 207 -18.24 2.44 -7.45
CA GLY A 207 -16.99 3.17 -7.49
C GLY A 207 -15.78 2.32 -7.16
N VAL A 208 -14.86 2.88 -6.36
CA VAL A 208 -13.66 2.22 -5.89
C VAL A 208 -13.54 2.27 -4.37
N GLY A 209 -12.89 1.29 -3.79
CA GLY A 209 -12.44 1.30 -2.40
C GLY A 209 -10.93 1.23 -2.33
N ILE A 210 -10.31 1.99 -1.44
CA ILE A 210 -8.88 1.95 -1.20
C ILE A 210 -8.67 1.63 0.28
N ILE A 211 -7.81 0.66 0.58
CA ILE A 211 -7.56 0.17 1.93
C ILE A 211 -6.05 0.12 2.23
N ASP A 212 -5.71 -0.09 3.48
CA ASP A 212 -4.35 -0.27 4.01
C ASP A 212 -3.43 0.95 3.84
N PHE A 213 -3.74 2.00 4.59
CA PHE A 213 -2.97 3.25 4.65
C PHE A 213 -1.81 3.21 5.66
N GLY A 214 -1.36 2.02 6.07
CA GLY A 214 -0.29 1.86 7.07
C GLY A 214 1.05 2.44 6.64
N ASP A 215 1.35 2.41 5.35
CA ASP A 215 2.62 2.84 4.75
C ASP A 215 2.65 4.30 4.26
N LEU A 216 1.65 5.09 4.65
CA LEU A 216 1.61 6.53 4.34
C LEU A 216 2.94 7.21 4.67
N MET A 217 3.48 7.93 3.71
CA MET A 217 4.72 8.70 3.86
C MET A 217 4.71 9.95 2.97
N VAL A 218 5.64 10.87 3.25
CA VAL A 218 5.89 12.05 2.38
C VAL A 218 7.02 11.68 1.43
N PHE A 219 6.68 11.43 0.17
CA PHE A 219 7.62 10.86 -0.80
C PHE A 219 7.30 11.26 -2.24
N ASP A 220 7.95 10.60 -3.21
CA ASP A 220 7.72 10.76 -4.64
C ASP A 220 6.28 10.35 -5.02
N PRO A 221 5.45 11.26 -5.56
CA PRO A 221 4.12 10.90 -6.02
C PRO A 221 4.10 9.80 -7.08
N ALA A 222 5.16 9.63 -7.84
CA ALA A 222 5.32 8.55 -8.83
C ALA A 222 5.22 7.14 -8.20
N TYR A 223 5.49 7.04 -6.90
CA TYR A 223 5.44 5.76 -6.17
C TYR A 223 4.05 5.12 -6.17
N ASP A 224 2.98 5.91 -6.13
CA ASP A 224 1.60 5.42 -6.10
C ASP A 224 1.02 5.05 -7.49
N PHE A 225 1.85 5.03 -8.55
CA PHE A 225 1.40 4.70 -9.92
C PHE A 225 1.82 3.31 -10.41
N ILE A 226 2.60 2.57 -9.63
CA ILE A 226 3.17 1.27 -10.03
C ILE A 226 2.07 0.28 -10.45
N TRP A 227 0.98 0.18 -9.68
CA TRP A 227 -0.14 -0.73 -9.93
C TRP A 227 -0.80 -0.49 -11.30
N ALA A 228 -0.95 0.76 -11.72
CA ALA A 228 -1.64 1.10 -12.96
C ALA A 228 -0.88 0.61 -14.19
N TYR A 229 0.44 0.65 -14.17
CA TYR A 229 1.26 0.10 -15.24
C TYR A 229 1.12 -1.43 -15.35
N LEU A 230 0.99 -2.12 -14.23
CA LEU A 230 0.77 -3.58 -14.21
C LEU A 230 -0.63 -3.96 -14.75
N CYS A 231 -1.59 -3.04 -14.70
CA CYS A 231 -2.92 -3.27 -15.28
C CYS A 231 -2.89 -3.25 -16.81
N ASP A 232 -2.53 -2.09 -17.40
CA ASP A 232 -2.58 -1.87 -18.85
C ASP A 232 -1.81 -0.57 -19.18
N THR A 233 -1.03 -0.57 -20.26
CA THR A 233 -0.20 0.58 -20.65
C THR A 233 -1.05 1.81 -21.02
N ASP A 234 -2.16 1.62 -21.75
CA ASP A 234 -3.03 2.73 -22.14
C ASP A 234 -3.73 3.30 -20.91
N PHE A 235 -4.21 2.44 -20.02
CA PHE A 235 -4.81 2.86 -18.74
C PHE A 235 -3.82 3.67 -17.90
N PHE A 236 -2.56 3.23 -17.83
CA PHE A 236 -1.51 3.95 -17.12
C PHE A 236 -1.25 5.34 -17.72
N GLN A 237 -1.15 5.45 -19.04
CA GLN A 237 -0.94 6.73 -19.72
C GLN A 237 -2.13 7.69 -19.50
N ASP A 238 -3.35 7.18 -19.58
CA ASP A 238 -4.55 7.94 -19.32
C ASP A 238 -4.62 8.41 -17.86
N LEU A 239 -4.17 7.58 -16.89
CA LEU A 239 -4.10 7.95 -15.48
C LEU A 239 -3.09 9.10 -15.25
N ILE A 240 -1.90 8.99 -15.83
CA ILE A 240 -0.89 10.06 -15.76
C ILE A 240 -1.42 11.37 -16.39
N HIS A 241 -2.15 11.25 -17.50
CA HIS A 241 -2.73 12.42 -18.16
C HIS A 241 -3.77 13.12 -17.27
N LYS A 242 -4.60 12.36 -16.55
CA LYS A 242 -5.64 12.87 -15.63
C LYS A 242 -5.11 13.33 -14.27
N TYR A 243 -3.92 12.90 -13.90
CA TYR A 243 -3.30 13.32 -12.66
C TYR A 243 -2.86 14.78 -12.75
N GLU A 244 -3.35 15.62 -11.85
CA GLU A 244 -3.12 17.08 -11.80
C GLU A 244 -2.07 17.49 -10.74
N GLY A 245 -1.55 16.52 -9.95
CA GLY A 245 -0.56 16.80 -8.92
C GLY A 245 0.84 17.08 -9.47
N ASN A 246 1.83 17.03 -8.61
CA ASN A 246 3.22 17.34 -8.96
C ASN A 246 3.79 16.29 -9.92
N LYS A 247 3.87 16.64 -11.20
CA LYS A 247 4.55 15.88 -12.26
C LYS A 247 5.70 16.70 -12.80
N ASP A 248 6.91 16.27 -12.55
CA ASP A 248 8.09 16.81 -13.22
C ASP A 248 8.39 16.03 -14.54
N ALA A 249 9.38 16.47 -15.28
CA ALA A 249 9.75 15.88 -16.58
C ALA A 249 10.21 14.41 -16.48
N TYR A 250 10.58 13.94 -15.31
CA TYR A 250 11.11 12.60 -15.06
C TYR A 250 10.14 11.67 -14.31
N PHE A 251 8.91 12.13 -14.09
CA PHE A 251 7.89 11.38 -13.36
C PHE A 251 7.69 9.94 -13.89
N GLU A 252 7.44 9.79 -15.20
CA GLU A 252 7.26 8.48 -15.82
C GLU A 252 8.57 7.67 -15.86
N HIS A 253 9.70 8.36 -16.02
CA HIS A 253 11.02 7.74 -15.99
C HIS A 253 11.27 7.03 -14.65
N ARG A 254 11.00 7.71 -13.52
CA ARG A 254 11.13 7.10 -12.19
C ARG A 254 10.21 5.90 -11.98
N ILE A 255 8.97 5.96 -12.49
CA ILE A 255 8.06 4.81 -12.42
C ILE A 255 8.64 3.63 -13.18
N ARG A 256 8.95 3.82 -14.47
CA ARG A 256 9.33 2.74 -15.38
C ARG A 256 10.71 2.15 -15.05
N ASP A 257 11.70 3.01 -14.83
CA ASP A 257 13.09 2.61 -14.80
C ASP A 257 13.60 2.28 -13.38
N PHE A 258 12.76 2.50 -12.35
CA PHE A 258 13.10 2.13 -10.98
C PHE A 258 11.93 1.57 -10.17
N HIS A 259 10.86 2.35 -9.95
CA HIS A 259 9.82 1.94 -9.00
C HIS A 259 9.13 0.63 -9.39
N MET A 260 8.92 0.38 -10.67
CA MET A 260 8.33 -0.87 -11.17
C MET A 260 9.26 -2.08 -11.13
N ILE A 261 10.57 -1.83 -11.21
CA ILE A 261 11.55 -2.92 -11.18
C ILE A 261 11.71 -3.45 -9.76
N ARG A 262 11.56 -2.59 -8.77
CA ARG A 262 11.86 -2.79 -7.36
C ARG A 262 11.00 -3.85 -6.62
N PRO A 263 9.68 -3.98 -6.83
CA PRO A 263 8.81 -4.79 -5.96
C PRO A 263 9.26 -6.23 -5.73
N PRO A 264 9.82 -6.97 -6.71
CA PRO A 264 10.29 -8.33 -6.46
C PRO A 264 11.36 -8.46 -5.37
N TYR A 265 12.13 -7.41 -5.07
CA TYR A 265 13.11 -7.48 -3.97
C TYR A 265 12.42 -7.61 -2.62
N ASP A 266 11.29 -6.90 -2.41
CA ASP A 266 10.49 -7.01 -1.18
C ASP A 266 9.93 -8.43 -1.04
N GLY A 267 9.44 -9.00 -2.15
CA GLY A 267 8.96 -10.38 -2.20
C GLY A 267 10.06 -11.42 -1.88
N ILE A 268 11.29 -11.22 -2.39
CA ILE A 268 12.44 -12.10 -2.07
C ILE A 268 12.83 -11.99 -0.60
N ILE A 269 12.85 -10.77 -0.05
CA ILE A 269 13.15 -10.54 1.36
C ILE A 269 12.14 -11.27 2.25
N TYR A 270 10.86 -11.16 1.92
CA TYR A 270 9.82 -11.84 2.67
C TYR A 270 9.90 -13.36 2.54
N ALA A 271 10.14 -13.86 1.35
CA ALA A 271 10.30 -15.29 1.11
C ALA A 271 11.45 -15.89 1.91
N ASP A 272 12.57 -15.16 2.04
CA ASP A 272 13.71 -15.56 2.88
C ASP A 272 13.33 -15.56 4.38
N GLU A 273 12.68 -14.51 4.86
CA GLU A 273 12.23 -14.36 6.26
C GLU A 273 11.21 -15.44 6.68
N THR A 274 10.37 -15.91 5.74
CA THR A 274 9.32 -16.92 5.98
C THR A 274 9.70 -18.33 5.53
N ALA A 275 10.86 -18.51 4.93
CA ALA A 275 11.32 -19.76 4.32
C ALA A 275 10.34 -20.30 3.24
N ASP A 276 9.68 -19.40 2.48
CA ASP A 276 8.78 -19.76 1.38
C ASP A 276 9.57 -19.91 0.06
N GLU A 277 10.03 -21.13 -0.22
CA GLU A 277 10.79 -21.44 -1.44
C GLU A 277 10.02 -21.16 -2.73
N LYS A 278 8.68 -21.37 -2.75
CA LYS A 278 7.85 -21.15 -3.95
C LYS A 278 7.73 -19.66 -4.27
N LEU A 279 7.54 -18.87 -3.24
CA LEU A 279 7.52 -17.41 -3.38
C LEU A 279 8.89 -16.91 -3.84
N LEU A 280 9.97 -17.39 -3.23
CA LEU A 280 11.34 -17.05 -3.60
C LEU A 280 11.61 -17.29 -5.09
N GLU A 281 11.31 -18.49 -5.59
CA GLU A 281 11.48 -18.82 -7.01
C GLU A 281 10.63 -17.93 -7.93
N ARG A 282 9.41 -17.60 -7.53
CA ARG A 282 8.53 -16.71 -8.29
C ARG A 282 9.14 -15.32 -8.41
N GLU A 283 9.57 -14.75 -7.28
CA GLU A 283 10.09 -13.39 -7.25
C GLU A 283 11.46 -13.25 -7.92
N LEU A 284 12.30 -14.28 -7.85
CA LEU A 284 13.54 -14.34 -8.63
C LEU A 284 13.27 -14.29 -10.16
N ARG A 285 12.24 -15.04 -10.63
CA ARG A 285 11.82 -14.97 -12.05
C ARG A 285 11.29 -13.59 -12.43
N ASN A 286 10.46 -12.99 -11.56
CA ASN A 286 9.91 -11.66 -11.76
C ASN A 286 11.03 -10.61 -11.84
N LEU A 287 11.99 -10.66 -10.91
CA LEU A 287 13.11 -9.74 -10.87
C LEU A 287 13.95 -9.82 -12.14
N ARG A 288 14.32 -11.04 -12.59
CA ARG A 288 15.05 -11.21 -13.86
C ARG A 288 14.31 -10.57 -15.03
N ARG A 289 13.01 -10.86 -15.15
CA ARG A 289 12.19 -10.29 -16.22
C ARG A 289 12.18 -8.77 -16.18
N ASN A 290 12.05 -8.17 -14.99
CA ASN A 290 11.97 -6.71 -14.84
C ASN A 290 13.33 -6.01 -15.09
N LEU A 291 14.45 -6.69 -14.85
CA LEU A 291 15.79 -6.12 -15.05
C LEU A 291 16.32 -6.26 -16.49
N ILE A 292 15.76 -7.19 -17.28
CA ILE A 292 16.24 -7.48 -18.64
C ILE A 292 15.40 -6.78 -19.71
N ASN A 293 14.15 -6.48 -19.42
CA ASN A 293 13.21 -5.76 -20.32
C ASN A 293 13.24 -4.26 -20.09
#